data_8304121c6501e594360c1b05e4dad9ea
#
_entry.id   8304121c6501e594360c1b05e4dad9ea
#
_cell.length_a   1.000
_cell.length_b   1.000
_cell.length_c   1.000
_cell.angle_alpha   90.00
_cell.angle_beta   90.00
_cell.angle_gamma   90.00
#
_symmetry.space_group_name_H-M   'P 1'
#
loop_
_entity.id
_entity.type
_entity.pdbx_description
1 polymer ?
#
loop_
_entity_poly.entity_id
_entity_poly.type
_entity_poly.pdbx_seq_one_letter_code
_entity_poly.pdbx_strand_id
1 'polypeptide(L)'
;IRCLFLWTQESSEILIISTPDDTPRFEALLGDGHQFGIELSYAVQPSPDGLAQAFIIGAGFIGNDNVAMVLGDNIFAGHGLTKRLKEAADRKVGATVFGYYVDDPERFGIVEFDKNGKQSLSKKSRHIQRATIV
;
A
#
# COMPACT_ATOMS: atom_id res chain seq x y z
N ILE A 1 11.30 -10.44 0.91
CA ILE A 1 11.45 -9.23 0.07
C ILE A 1 10.26 -8.36 0.38
N ARG A 2 10.49 -7.18 0.99
CA ARG A 2 9.42 -6.21 1.21
C ARG A 2 9.63 -5.08 0.21
N CYS A 3 8.85 -5.08 -0.84
CA CYS A 3 8.76 -3.98 -1.78
C CYS A 3 7.48 -3.21 -1.47
N LEU A 4 7.57 -1.91 -1.36
CA LEU A 4 6.46 -1.02 -1.12
C LEU A 4 6.33 -0.10 -2.33
N PHE A 5 5.10 0.11 -2.78
CA PHE A 5 4.78 1.01 -3.87
C PHE A 5 3.96 2.17 -3.31
N LEU A 6 4.42 3.39 -3.53
CA LEU A 6 3.64 4.59 -3.30
C LEU A 6 3.24 5.15 -4.65
N TRP A 7 1.96 5.37 -4.85
CA TRP A 7 1.37 5.89 -6.07
C TRP A 7 0.57 7.14 -5.76
N THR A 8 0.83 8.23 -6.48
CA THR A 8 0.07 9.46 -6.38
C THR A 8 -1.13 9.43 -7.33
N GLN A 9 -2.27 9.97 -6.90
CA GLN A 9 -3.54 9.83 -7.60
C GLN A 9 -3.59 10.59 -8.93
N GLU A 10 -2.88 11.69 -9.05
CA GLU A 10 -2.96 12.61 -10.19
C GLU A 10 -1.89 12.37 -11.26
N SER A 11 -0.89 11.55 -10.94
CA SER A 11 0.20 11.25 -11.87
C SER A 11 0.36 9.75 -12.04
N SER A 12 0.98 9.35 -13.16
CA SER A 12 1.42 7.98 -13.38
C SER A 12 2.71 7.66 -12.63
N GLU A 13 3.04 8.41 -11.58
CA GLU A 13 4.26 8.31 -10.80
C GLU A 13 4.14 7.26 -9.71
N ILE A 14 5.13 6.40 -9.63
CA ILE A 14 5.21 5.35 -8.61
C ILE A 14 6.59 5.38 -7.98
N LEU A 15 6.64 5.47 -6.65
CA LEU A 15 7.86 5.28 -5.88
C LEU A 15 7.94 3.84 -5.39
N ILE A 16 8.99 3.15 -5.80
CA ILE A 16 9.32 1.80 -5.33
C ILE A 16 10.31 1.91 -4.17
N ILE A 17 9.90 1.43 -3.00
CA ILE A 17 10.73 1.42 -1.80
C ILE A 17 11.11 -0.02 -1.48
N SER A 18 12.40 -0.32 -1.42
CA SER A 18 12.89 -1.67 -1.17
C SER A 18 14.17 -1.67 -0.31
N THR A 19 14.73 -2.84 -0.09
CA THR A 19 15.98 -3.01 0.66
C THR A 19 17.18 -2.46 -0.12
N PRO A 20 18.31 -2.15 0.54
CA PRO A 20 19.54 -1.75 -0.15
C PRO A 20 19.98 -2.75 -1.22
N ASP A 21 19.81 -4.05 -0.96
CA ASP A 21 20.25 -5.12 -1.88
C ASP A 21 19.31 -5.32 -3.06
N ASP A 22 18.01 -5.07 -2.88
CA ASP A 22 17.01 -5.34 -3.89
C ASP A 22 16.70 -4.11 -4.77
N THR A 23 16.86 -2.89 -4.25
CA THR A 23 16.58 -1.66 -5.02
C THR A 23 17.33 -1.60 -6.35
N PRO A 24 18.66 -1.88 -6.43
CA PRO A 24 19.38 -1.88 -7.71
C PRO A 24 18.86 -2.93 -8.71
N ARG A 25 18.32 -4.05 -8.20
CA ARG A 25 17.75 -5.10 -9.06
C ARG A 25 16.41 -4.67 -9.65
N PHE A 26 15.59 -3.95 -8.87
CA PHE A 26 14.35 -3.37 -9.38
C PHE A 26 14.63 -2.27 -10.41
N GLU A 27 15.59 -1.40 -10.17
CA GLU A 27 16.02 -0.38 -11.14
C GLU A 27 16.51 -1.01 -12.45
N ALA A 28 17.33 -2.05 -12.36
CA ALA A 28 17.83 -2.76 -13.55
C ALA A 28 16.71 -3.49 -14.32
N LEU A 29 15.69 -4.00 -13.64
CA LEU A 29 14.59 -4.74 -14.24
C LEU A 29 13.52 -3.84 -14.85
N LEU A 30 13.13 -2.78 -14.15
CA LEU A 30 11.95 -1.97 -14.47
C LEU A 30 12.32 -0.63 -15.12
N GLY A 31 13.58 -0.19 -14.99
CA GLY A 31 14.05 1.09 -15.53
C GLY A 31 13.27 2.27 -14.96
N ASP A 32 13.01 3.24 -15.80
CA ASP A 32 12.24 4.45 -15.45
C ASP A 32 10.72 4.29 -15.62
N GLY A 33 10.25 3.13 -16.09
CA GLY A 33 8.84 2.83 -16.25
C GLY A 33 8.18 3.27 -17.56
N HIS A 34 8.89 4.03 -18.41
CA HIS A 34 8.33 4.54 -19.67
C HIS A 34 7.75 3.45 -20.56
N GLN A 35 8.35 2.26 -20.57
CA GLN A 35 7.85 1.11 -21.33
C GLN A 35 6.48 0.62 -20.88
N PHE A 36 6.04 1.00 -19.67
CA PHE A 36 4.72 0.68 -19.10
C PHE A 36 3.77 1.87 -19.12
N GLY A 37 4.18 3.03 -19.62
CA GLY A 37 3.41 4.26 -19.61
C GLY A 37 3.28 4.90 -18.23
N ILE A 38 4.24 4.63 -17.34
CA ILE A 38 4.33 5.15 -15.98
C ILE A 38 5.72 5.76 -15.75
N GLU A 39 5.88 6.48 -14.66
CA GLU A 39 7.16 7.03 -14.22
C GLU A 39 7.55 6.37 -12.89
N LEU A 40 8.71 5.69 -12.89
CA LEU A 40 9.21 4.98 -11.72
C LEU A 40 10.36 5.74 -11.09
N SER A 41 10.29 5.90 -9.79
CA SER A 41 11.40 6.33 -8.95
C SER A 41 11.66 5.29 -7.85
N TYR A 42 12.83 5.36 -7.23
CA TYR A 42 13.28 4.34 -6.30
C TYR A 42 13.81 4.96 -5.02
N ALA A 43 13.53 4.31 -3.90
CA ALA A 43 14.08 4.68 -2.61
C ALA A 43 14.47 3.45 -1.79
N VAL A 44 15.46 3.62 -0.93
CA VAL A 44 15.95 2.55 -0.07
C VAL A 44 15.33 2.66 1.32
N GLN A 45 14.77 1.55 1.81
CA GLN A 45 14.46 1.36 3.21
C GLN A 45 15.63 0.62 3.87
N PRO A 46 16.45 1.28 4.68
CA PRO A 46 17.71 0.69 5.20
C PRO A 46 17.47 -0.40 6.24
N SER A 47 16.34 -0.35 6.95
CA SER A 47 15.93 -1.32 7.97
C SER A 47 14.43 -1.55 7.94
N PRO A 48 13.95 -2.76 8.32
CA PRO A 48 12.53 -3.12 8.27
C PRO A 48 11.74 -2.57 9.49
N ASP A 49 11.74 -1.24 9.67
CA ASP A 49 11.14 -0.56 10.83
C ASP A 49 9.61 -0.39 10.74
N GLY A 50 8.98 -1.10 9.81
CA GLY A 50 7.55 -1.12 9.63
C GLY A 50 7.07 -0.36 8.39
N LEU A 51 5.78 -0.56 8.06
CA LEU A 51 5.16 0.00 6.85
C LEU A 51 5.04 1.53 6.88
N ALA A 52 4.84 2.09 8.07
CA ALA A 52 4.71 3.53 8.25
C ALA A 52 5.97 4.31 7.85
N GLN A 53 7.14 3.68 7.90
CA GLN A 53 8.40 4.28 7.48
C GLN A 53 8.39 4.65 5.98
N ALA A 54 7.61 3.95 5.15
CA ALA A 54 7.46 4.27 3.74
C ALA A 54 6.97 5.70 3.51
N PHE A 55 6.06 6.20 4.34
CA PHE A 55 5.56 7.58 4.26
C PHE A 55 6.62 8.61 4.64
N ILE A 56 7.54 8.24 5.55
CA ILE A 56 8.67 9.10 5.93
C ILE A 56 9.68 9.15 4.79
N ILE A 57 10.05 7.99 4.24
CA ILE A 57 10.99 7.87 3.11
C ILE A 57 10.42 8.56 1.88
N GLY A 58 9.14 8.35 1.59
CA GLY A 58 8.43 8.89 0.44
C GLY A 58 7.90 10.32 0.63
N ALA A 59 8.19 11.00 1.75
CA ALA A 59 7.59 12.29 2.06
C ALA A 59 7.80 13.35 0.96
N GLY A 60 9.00 13.39 0.36
CA GLY A 60 9.30 14.29 -0.75
C GLY A 60 8.56 13.94 -2.04
N PHE A 61 8.34 12.66 -2.29
CA PHE A 61 7.56 12.15 -3.42
C PHE A 61 6.07 12.46 -3.24
N ILE A 62 5.54 12.23 -2.05
CA ILE A 62 4.12 12.45 -1.73
C ILE A 62 3.76 13.93 -1.78
N GLY A 63 4.62 14.80 -1.26
CA GLY A 63 4.34 16.23 -1.19
C GLY A 63 3.02 16.51 -0.46
N ASN A 64 2.09 17.14 -1.17
CA ASN A 64 0.73 17.44 -0.68
C ASN A 64 -0.36 16.57 -1.33
N ASP A 65 0.01 15.55 -2.10
CA ASP A 65 -0.92 14.75 -2.87
C ASP A 65 -1.51 13.60 -2.05
N ASN A 66 -2.64 13.08 -2.54
CA ASN A 66 -3.16 11.81 -2.07
C ASN A 66 -2.26 10.68 -2.56
N VAL A 67 -2.01 9.71 -1.69
CA VAL A 67 -1.12 8.59 -2.00
C VAL A 67 -1.80 7.26 -1.71
N ALA A 68 -1.59 6.28 -2.58
CA ALA A 68 -1.92 4.89 -2.34
C ALA A 68 -0.63 4.11 -2.02
N MET A 69 -0.68 3.25 -1.00
CA MET A 69 0.42 2.35 -0.66
C MET A 69 0.02 0.90 -0.91
N VAL A 70 0.84 0.19 -1.66
CA VAL A 70 0.65 -1.22 -1.98
C VAL A 70 1.88 -2.02 -1.58
N LEU A 71 1.68 -3.18 -0.98
CA LEU A 71 2.76 -4.11 -0.69
C LEU A 71 3.04 -4.98 -1.92
N GLY A 72 4.30 -5.23 -2.23
CA GLY A 72 4.72 -5.95 -3.42
C GLY A 72 4.28 -7.42 -3.51
N ASP A 73 3.80 -7.99 -2.40
CA ASP A 73 3.26 -9.36 -2.33
C ASP A 73 1.71 -9.40 -2.41
N ASN A 74 1.05 -8.26 -2.59
CA ASN A 74 -0.40 -8.19 -2.68
C ASN A 74 -0.86 -8.19 -4.14
N ILE A 75 -1.80 -9.06 -4.43
CA ILE A 75 -2.47 -9.13 -5.73
C ILE A 75 -3.92 -8.69 -5.52
N PHE A 76 -4.31 -7.63 -6.23
CA PHE A 76 -5.68 -7.12 -6.21
C PHE A 76 -6.44 -7.74 -7.38
N ALA A 77 -7.49 -8.50 -7.06
CA ALA A 77 -8.37 -9.11 -8.04
C ALA A 77 -9.81 -9.17 -7.52
N GLY A 78 -10.78 -9.14 -8.40
CA GLY A 78 -12.18 -9.33 -8.05
C GLY A 78 -13.14 -8.38 -8.73
N HIS A 79 -14.43 -8.75 -8.68
CA HIS A 79 -15.50 -7.92 -9.23
C HIS A 79 -15.63 -6.59 -8.48
N GLY A 80 -15.77 -5.51 -9.26
CA GLY A 80 -16.01 -4.17 -8.71
C GLY A 80 -14.78 -3.50 -8.08
N LEU A 81 -13.57 -4.06 -8.23
CA LEU A 81 -12.35 -3.48 -7.70
C LEU A 81 -12.12 -2.06 -8.21
N THR A 82 -12.23 -1.84 -9.52
CA THR A 82 -12.07 -0.51 -10.13
C THR A 82 -13.02 0.54 -9.53
N LYS A 83 -14.28 0.15 -9.25
CA LYS A 83 -15.24 1.04 -8.62
C LYS A 83 -14.81 1.40 -7.20
N ARG A 84 -14.40 0.41 -6.40
CA ARG A 84 -13.92 0.63 -5.02
C ARG A 84 -12.67 1.50 -4.96
N LEU A 85 -11.73 1.30 -5.90
CA LEU A 85 -10.53 2.13 -6.01
C LEU A 85 -10.88 3.58 -6.34
N LYS A 86 -11.81 3.81 -7.29
CA LYS A 86 -12.30 5.16 -7.61
C LYS A 86 -12.98 5.82 -6.42
N GLU A 87 -13.86 5.10 -5.72
CA GLU A 87 -14.52 5.59 -4.51
C GLU A 87 -13.52 5.94 -3.39
N ALA A 88 -12.44 5.17 -3.27
CA ALA A 88 -11.36 5.47 -2.33
C ALA A 88 -10.58 6.72 -2.75
N ALA A 89 -10.26 6.83 -4.03
CA ALA A 89 -9.55 7.96 -4.60
C ALA A 89 -10.33 9.28 -4.49
N ASP A 90 -11.64 9.24 -4.61
CA ASP A 90 -12.51 10.44 -4.51
C ASP A 90 -12.65 10.97 -3.07
N ARG A 91 -12.19 10.23 -2.06
CA ARG A 91 -12.24 10.67 -0.67
C ARG A 91 -11.27 11.83 -0.42
N LYS A 92 -11.79 12.89 0.20
CA LYS A 92 -10.99 14.09 0.50
C LYS A 92 -10.43 14.11 1.92
N VAL A 93 -10.92 13.24 2.81
CA VAL A 93 -10.51 13.22 4.23
C VAL A 93 -10.41 11.79 4.73
N GLY A 94 -9.38 11.51 5.53
CA GLY A 94 -9.15 10.23 6.16
C GLY A 94 -8.30 9.29 5.30
N ALA A 95 -8.36 8.00 5.63
CA ALA A 95 -7.67 6.94 4.89
C ALA A 95 -8.63 5.79 4.60
N THR A 96 -8.40 5.09 3.50
CA THR A 96 -9.13 3.88 3.14
C THR A 96 -8.21 2.68 3.26
N VAL A 97 -8.68 1.65 3.92
CA VAL A 97 -7.99 0.37 4.04
C VAL A 97 -8.84 -0.70 3.39
N PHE A 98 -8.24 -1.49 2.50
CA PHE A 98 -8.92 -2.63 1.90
C PHE A 98 -8.63 -3.89 2.72
N GLY A 99 -9.70 -4.58 3.12
CA GLY A 99 -9.63 -5.82 3.85
C GLY A 99 -10.38 -6.94 3.16
N TYR A 100 -9.99 -8.18 3.40
CA TYR A 100 -10.72 -9.35 2.95
C TYR A 100 -10.65 -10.47 4.00
N TYR A 101 -11.60 -11.39 3.92
CA TYR A 101 -11.65 -12.53 4.83
C TYR A 101 -10.57 -13.54 4.52
N VAL A 102 -9.93 -14.05 5.58
CA VAL A 102 -8.94 -15.13 5.50
C VAL A 102 -9.25 -16.19 6.55
N ASP A 103 -8.99 -17.45 6.20
CA ASP A 103 -9.21 -18.59 7.12
C ASP A 103 -8.06 -18.72 8.13
N ASP A 104 -6.86 -18.26 7.79
CA ASP A 104 -5.66 -18.29 8.64
C ASP A 104 -5.19 -16.87 8.98
N PRO A 105 -5.68 -16.29 10.06
CA PRO A 105 -5.48 -14.92 10.44
C PRO A 105 -4.16 -14.61 11.13
N GLU A 106 -3.54 -15.62 11.72
CA GLU A 106 -2.39 -15.44 12.61
C GLU A 106 -1.18 -14.82 11.91
N ARG A 107 -1.16 -14.92 10.58
CA ARG A 107 -0.06 -14.42 9.72
C ARG A 107 -0.28 -13.01 9.20
N PHE A 108 -1.40 -12.38 9.50
CA PHE A 108 -1.82 -11.12 8.88
C PHE A 108 -2.18 -10.05 9.90
N GLY A 109 -2.19 -8.80 9.47
CA GLY A 109 -2.80 -7.72 10.24
C GLY A 109 -4.32 -7.91 10.34
N ILE A 110 -4.87 -7.64 11.50
CA ILE A 110 -6.29 -7.82 11.79
C ILE A 110 -6.98 -6.48 11.89
N VAL A 111 -8.13 -6.35 11.24
CA VAL A 111 -9.01 -5.20 11.41
C VAL A 111 -10.31 -5.70 12.04
N GLU A 112 -10.70 -5.09 13.16
CA GLU A 112 -11.96 -5.36 13.83
C GLU A 112 -12.99 -4.29 13.50
N PHE A 113 -14.22 -4.72 13.33
CA PHE A 113 -15.36 -3.82 13.14
C PHE A 113 -16.34 -3.97 14.31
N ASP A 114 -16.89 -2.85 14.75
CA ASP A 114 -18.01 -2.85 15.69
C ASP A 114 -19.32 -3.31 15.01
N LYS A 115 -20.39 -3.42 15.79
CA LYS A 115 -21.72 -3.83 15.29
C LYS A 115 -22.28 -2.91 14.20
N ASN A 116 -21.74 -1.70 14.05
CA ASN A 116 -22.15 -0.71 13.07
C ASN A 116 -21.20 -0.66 11.88
N GLY A 117 -20.25 -1.59 11.77
CA GLY A 117 -19.26 -1.63 10.69
C GLY A 117 -18.15 -0.58 10.81
N LYS A 118 -18.02 0.09 11.96
CA LYS A 118 -16.95 1.04 12.22
C LYS A 118 -15.71 0.31 12.73
N GLN A 119 -14.55 0.68 12.19
CA GLN A 119 -13.27 0.11 12.62
C GLN A 119 -13.04 0.35 14.12
N SER A 120 -12.69 -0.71 14.83
CA SER A 120 -12.32 -0.68 16.25
C SER A 120 -10.83 -0.99 16.38
N LEU A 121 -10.12 -0.17 17.15
CA LEU A 121 -8.70 -0.38 17.49
C LEU A 121 -8.61 -1.23 18.77
N SER A 122 -9.21 -2.40 18.80
CA SER A 122 -9.11 -3.30 19.95
C SER A 122 -7.86 -4.18 19.87
N LYS A 123 -7.14 -4.31 21.00
CA LYS A 123 -5.90 -5.10 21.10
C LYS A 123 -6.11 -6.61 21.16
N LYS A 124 -7.33 -7.09 21.13
CA LYS A 124 -7.64 -8.54 21.25
C LYS A 124 -9.03 -8.86 20.70
N SER A 125 -9.11 -9.41 19.50
CA SER A 125 -10.20 -10.33 19.23
C SER A 125 -9.98 -11.27 18.02
N ARG A 126 -10.80 -12.30 17.99
CA ARG A 126 -10.61 -13.56 17.28
C ARG A 126 -11.31 -13.61 15.91
N HIS A 127 -11.60 -12.47 15.29
CA HIS A 127 -12.24 -12.41 13.97
C HIS A 127 -11.42 -11.51 13.05
N ILE A 128 -11.11 -12.00 11.89
CA ILE A 128 -9.95 -11.66 11.12
C ILE A 128 -10.34 -11.10 9.77
N GLN A 129 -9.78 -9.95 9.46
CA GLN A 129 -9.73 -9.42 8.10
C GLN A 129 -8.32 -8.92 7.81
N ARG A 130 -7.76 -9.33 6.69
CA ARG A 130 -6.50 -8.78 6.21
C ARG A 130 -6.74 -7.37 5.70
N ALA A 131 -6.00 -6.41 6.22
CA ALA A 131 -6.05 -5.04 5.74
C ALA A 131 -4.81 -4.73 4.88
N THR A 132 -5.05 -4.28 3.67
CA THR A 132 -4.04 -3.60 2.86
C THR A 132 -4.31 -2.11 2.96
N ILE A 133 -3.30 -1.34 3.38
CA ILE A 133 -3.39 0.11 3.45
C ILE A 133 -3.26 0.65 2.02
N VAL A 134 -4.21 1.40 1.59
CA VAL A 134 -4.20 2.15 0.33
C VAL A 134 -4.39 3.62 0.64
#